data_5ffad2548acbc8321c91c861bb70f71d
#
_entry.id   5ffad2548acbc8321c91c861bb70f71d
#
_cell.length_a   1.000
_cell.length_b   1.000
_cell.length_c   1.000
_cell.angle_alpha   90.00
_cell.angle_beta   90.00
_cell.angle_gamma   90.00
#
_symmetry.space_group_name_H-M   'P 1'
#
loop_
_entity.id
_entity.type
_entity.pdbx_description
1 polymer ?
#
loop_
_entity_poly.entity_id
_entity_poly.type
_entity_poly.pdbx_seq_one_letter_code
_entity_poly.pdbx_strand_id
1 'polypeptide(L)'
;ACQPACPIAFWIAGTGAVVNSEGFCAWAPSPMIRATGERPCALATLSRVKRHITQLQPVLQANADVIAVVQGGFIGAWGEWHTSSNKLTTPANKAAVRDALLQAVPASRQLQVRYPGDLAAWYPTPPTLEQLLAPSPTAAARIGQHNDCFLASPDDVGTYWASTPQQSAALRTYAQQASATTGAGGETCAPPVAAQARMTCEDILREGAAYHMTYLNRDYYEGFFAQWQAGGCMAEVSRKLGYRLQLQTVTHGAVATPGGSLAWQVALSNQGWARPLNARSLALYLVSATNE
;
A
#
# COMPACT_ATOMS: atom_id res chain seq x y z
N ALA A 1 -18.54 -8.31 -28.87
CA ALA A 1 -18.59 -8.73 -27.47
C ALA A 1 -17.59 -7.89 -26.70
N CYS A 2 -18.04 -7.15 -25.68
CA CYS A 2 -17.15 -6.40 -24.79
C CYS A 2 -16.30 -7.39 -23.99
N GLN A 3 -14.99 -7.35 -24.16
CA GLN A 3 -14.11 -8.05 -23.21
C GLN A 3 -14.24 -7.35 -21.86
N PRO A 4 -14.43 -8.07 -20.76
CA PRO A 4 -14.48 -7.45 -19.44
C PRO A 4 -13.13 -6.80 -19.15
N ALA A 5 -13.14 -5.52 -18.79
CA ALA A 5 -11.97 -4.88 -18.19
C ALA A 5 -11.56 -5.71 -16.96
N CYS A 6 -10.33 -6.11 -16.89
CA CYS A 6 -9.79 -6.86 -15.76
C CYS A 6 -9.46 -5.86 -14.63
N PRO A 7 -10.10 -5.93 -13.48
CA PRO A 7 -9.97 -4.89 -12.48
C PRO A 7 -9.09 -5.25 -11.28
N ILE A 8 -8.24 -6.28 -11.36
CA ILE A 8 -7.55 -6.75 -10.15
C ILE A 8 -6.08 -6.99 -10.46
N ALA A 9 -5.24 -6.06 -10.03
CA ALA A 9 -3.82 -6.31 -9.84
C ALA A 9 -3.58 -6.64 -8.36
N PHE A 10 -3.06 -7.83 -8.07
CA PHE A 10 -2.55 -8.16 -6.75
C PHE A 10 -1.05 -8.00 -6.74
N TRP A 11 -0.55 -7.21 -5.82
CA TRP A 11 0.89 -7.09 -5.58
C TRP A 11 1.29 -7.99 -4.42
N ILE A 12 2.16 -8.96 -4.67
CA ILE A 12 2.76 -9.80 -3.62
C ILE A 12 4.14 -9.21 -3.32
N ALA A 13 4.26 -8.50 -2.20
CA ALA A 13 5.55 -7.97 -1.78
C ALA A 13 6.52 -9.10 -1.46
N GLY A 14 7.64 -9.13 -2.14
CA GLY A 14 8.75 -10.06 -1.89
C GLY A 14 9.13 -10.95 -3.07
N THR A 15 8.28 -11.15 -4.06
CA THR A 15 8.57 -12.02 -5.21
C THR A 15 8.63 -11.29 -6.55
N GLY A 16 8.25 -10.03 -6.62
CA GLY A 16 8.14 -9.29 -7.89
C GLY A 16 7.08 -9.85 -8.85
N ALA A 17 6.25 -10.79 -8.39
CA ALA A 17 5.26 -11.41 -9.23
C ALA A 17 3.89 -10.74 -9.08
N VAL A 18 3.30 -10.35 -10.20
CA VAL A 18 1.88 -10.00 -10.32
C VAL A 18 1.14 -11.29 -10.64
N VAL A 19 0.31 -11.78 -9.74
CA VAL A 19 -0.53 -12.95 -10.01
C VAL A 19 -1.83 -12.47 -10.64
N ASN A 20 -1.98 -12.69 -11.93
CA ASN A 20 -3.26 -12.56 -12.64
C ASN A 20 -4.04 -13.85 -12.48
N SER A 21 -5.28 -13.78 -11.99
CA SER A 21 -6.22 -14.89 -12.13
C SER A 21 -6.58 -15.03 -13.60
N GLU A 22 -6.04 -16.06 -14.22
CA GLU A 22 -6.19 -16.45 -15.60
C GLU A 22 -5.72 -15.42 -16.65
N GLY A 23 -4.58 -15.70 -17.22
CA GLY A 23 -4.10 -15.35 -18.54
C GLY A 23 -4.52 -13.99 -19.08
N PHE A 24 -3.64 -13.00 -18.94
CA PHE A 24 -3.61 -11.82 -19.77
C PHE A 24 -4.86 -10.93 -19.78
N CYS A 25 -4.95 -10.04 -18.80
CA CYS A 25 -5.49 -8.75 -19.13
C CYS A 25 -4.42 -7.99 -19.92
N ALA A 26 -4.45 -8.12 -21.23
CA ALA A 26 -3.71 -7.21 -22.09
C ALA A 26 -4.13 -5.79 -21.71
N TRP A 27 -3.16 -4.93 -21.49
CA TRP A 27 -3.32 -3.50 -21.34
C TRP A 27 -4.30 -3.01 -22.42
N ALA A 28 -5.54 -2.74 -22.06
CA ALA A 28 -6.44 -2.07 -22.97
C ALA A 28 -6.08 -0.59 -22.88
N PRO A 29 -5.60 0.02 -23.97
CA PRO A 29 -5.44 1.47 -24.02
C PRO A 29 -6.77 2.11 -23.66
N SER A 30 -6.73 3.27 -23.00
CA SER A 30 -7.88 4.15 -22.70
C SER A 30 -9.02 3.93 -23.70
N PRO A 31 -10.29 3.93 -23.27
CA PRO A 31 -11.38 3.81 -24.20
C PRO A 31 -11.33 5.02 -25.17
N MET A 32 -10.55 4.88 -26.22
CA MET A 32 -10.70 5.74 -27.38
C MET A 32 -12.14 5.58 -27.81
N ILE A 33 -12.86 6.70 -27.88
CA ILE A 33 -14.14 6.79 -28.58
C ILE A 33 -13.90 6.22 -29.96
N ARG A 34 -14.30 4.98 -30.20
CA ARG A 34 -14.29 4.44 -31.54
C ARG A 34 -15.29 5.27 -32.34
N ALA A 35 -14.85 5.74 -33.48
CA ALA A 35 -15.67 6.50 -34.45
C ALA A 35 -16.91 5.72 -34.99
N THR A 36 -17.26 4.58 -34.43
CA THR A 36 -18.30 3.66 -34.87
C THR A 36 -19.63 3.81 -34.14
N GLY A 37 -19.80 4.79 -33.24
CA GLY A 37 -21.07 5.01 -32.52
C GLY A 37 -21.46 3.88 -31.52
N GLU A 38 -20.61 2.90 -31.30
CA GLU A 38 -20.84 1.86 -30.30
C GLU A 38 -20.74 2.45 -28.88
N ARG A 39 -21.75 2.20 -28.05
CA ARG A 39 -21.73 2.61 -26.65
C ARG A 39 -20.52 2.02 -25.94
N PRO A 40 -19.73 2.82 -25.22
CA PRO A 40 -18.63 2.28 -24.43
C PRO A 40 -19.16 1.22 -23.46
N CYS A 41 -18.43 0.11 -23.29
CA CYS A 41 -18.79 -0.90 -22.33
C CYS A 41 -18.93 -0.26 -20.94
N ALA A 42 -20.10 -0.41 -20.32
CA ALA A 42 -20.34 0.12 -18.99
C ALA A 42 -19.42 -0.60 -17.98
N LEU A 43 -18.78 0.17 -17.11
CA LEU A 43 -18.01 -0.39 -15.97
C LEU A 43 -18.94 -1.21 -15.06
N ALA A 44 -18.36 -2.01 -14.16
CA ALA A 44 -19.12 -2.88 -13.28
C ALA A 44 -20.07 -2.10 -12.34
N THR A 45 -21.25 -2.65 -12.08
CA THR A 45 -22.19 -2.12 -11.08
C THR A 45 -21.70 -2.47 -9.67
N LEU A 46 -22.19 -1.75 -8.65
CA LEU A 46 -21.86 -2.01 -7.24
C LEU A 46 -22.13 -3.47 -6.84
N SER A 47 -23.25 -4.04 -7.26
CA SER A 47 -23.61 -5.45 -6.95
C SER A 47 -22.63 -6.43 -7.56
N ARG A 48 -22.16 -6.17 -8.77
CA ARG A 48 -21.15 -7.01 -9.44
C ARG A 48 -19.79 -6.89 -8.75
N VAL A 49 -19.37 -5.68 -8.41
CA VAL A 49 -18.13 -5.44 -7.66
C VAL A 49 -18.14 -6.20 -6.33
N LYS A 50 -19.20 -6.05 -5.54
CA LYS A 50 -19.32 -6.76 -4.26
C LYS A 50 -19.32 -8.28 -4.44
N ARG A 51 -19.99 -8.81 -5.46
CA ARG A 51 -19.96 -10.23 -5.78
C ARG A 51 -18.53 -10.72 -6.08
N HIS A 52 -17.76 -9.99 -6.88
CA HIS A 52 -16.38 -10.36 -7.19
C HIS A 52 -15.50 -10.32 -5.94
N ILE A 53 -15.66 -9.33 -5.08
CA ILE A 53 -14.94 -9.25 -3.80
C ILE A 53 -15.27 -10.49 -2.94
N THR A 54 -16.55 -10.88 -2.85
CA THR A 54 -16.96 -12.08 -2.12
C THR A 54 -16.36 -13.35 -2.71
N GLN A 55 -16.26 -13.46 -4.04
CA GLN A 55 -15.65 -14.61 -4.71
C GLN A 55 -14.14 -14.72 -4.43
N LEU A 56 -13.46 -13.59 -4.24
CA LEU A 56 -12.03 -13.55 -3.90
C LEU A 56 -11.75 -13.86 -2.42
N GLN A 57 -12.72 -13.66 -1.54
CA GLN A 57 -12.52 -13.84 -0.10
C GLN A 57 -11.86 -15.17 0.28
N PRO A 58 -12.32 -16.37 -0.18
CA PRO A 58 -11.68 -17.62 0.21
C PRO A 58 -10.21 -17.70 -0.26
N VAL A 59 -9.89 -17.13 -1.42
CA VAL A 59 -8.51 -17.10 -1.92
C VAL A 59 -7.65 -16.19 -1.06
N LEU A 60 -8.12 -14.99 -0.70
CA LEU A 60 -7.41 -14.05 0.16
C LEU A 60 -7.18 -14.64 1.56
N GLN A 61 -8.19 -15.32 2.11
CA GLN A 61 -8.10 -15.94 3.43
C GLN A 61 -7.09 -17.11 3.44
N ALA A 62 -7.10 -17.94 2.40
CA ALA A 62 -6.22 -19.11 2.29
C ALA A 62 -4.75 -18.74 2.07
N ASN A 63 -4.45 -17.54 1.54
CA ASN A 63 -3.11 -17.09 1.18
C ASN A 63 -2.66 -15.88 2.04
N ALA A 64 -3.19 -15.76 3.25
CA ALA A 64 -2.86 -14.65 4.13
C ALA A 64 -1.36 -14.52 4.44
N ASP A 65 -0.63 -15.63 4.48
CA ASP A 65 0.80 -15.70 4.82
C ASP A 65 1.69 -15.01 3.78
N VAL A 66 1.30 -15.01 2.51
CA VAL A 66 2.06 -14.39 1.41
C VAL A 66 1.55 -12.98 1.05
N ILE A 67 0.42 -12.53 1.61
CA ILE A 67 -0.13 -11.21 1.37
C ILE A 67 0.48 -10.21 2.33
N ALA A 68 1.11 -9.15 1.83
CA ALA A 68 1.52 -8.00 2.64
C ALA A 68 0.36 -7.01 2.78
N VAL A 69 -0.24 -6.63 1.66
CA VAL A 69 -1.31 -5.63 1.54
C VAL A 69 -2.16 -5.95 0.31
N VAL A 70 -3.43 -5.57 0.35
CA VAL A 70 -4.33 -5.63 -0.81
C VAL A 70 -4.65 -4.20 -1.24
N GLN A 71 -4.29 -3.82 -2.46
CA GLN A 71 -4.77 -2.56 -3.03
C GLN A 71 -6.23 -2.69 -3.43
N GLY A 72 -7.06 -1.77 -2.95
CA GLY A 72 -8.48 -1.77 -3.19
C GLY A 72 -8.83 -1.23 -4.57
N GLY A 73 -8.54 -1.96 -5.63
CA GLY A 73 -9.00 -1.67 -6.98
C GLY A 73 -10.53 -1.54 -7.07
N PHE A 74 -11.18 -2.11 -8.05
CA PHE A 74 -12.64 -2.25 -8.19
C PHE A 74 -13.44 -0.98 -8.53
N ILE A 75 -12.99 0.22 -8.26
CA ILE A 75 -13.70 1.46 -8.57
C ILE A 75 -12.99 2.21 -9.68
N GLY A 76 -13.70 2.49 -10.76
CA GLY A 76 -13.22 3.27 -11.90
C GLY A 76 -12.56 2.46 -12.99
N ALA A 77 -12.14 3.14 -14.06
CA ALA A 77 -11.59 2.52 -15.25
C ALA A 77 -10.26 1.81 -15.00
N TRP A 78 -9.49 2.32 -14.03
CA TRP A 78 -8.15 1.81 -13.68
C TRP A 78 -8.09 1.24 -12.26
N GLY A 79 -9.22 1.17 -11.55
CA GLY A 79 -9.21 0.75 -10.15
C GLY A 79 -8.71 1.82 -9.18
N GLU A 80 -8.57 3.07 -9.63
CA GLU A 80 -8.00 4.18 -8.86
C GLU A 80 -9.06 5.03 -8.11
N TRP A 81 -10.26 4.53 -7.92
CA TRP A 81 -11.33 5.17 -7.15
C TRP A 81 -11.87 6.47 -7.75
N HIS A 82 -11.65 6.71 -9.04
CA HIS A 82 -12.24 7.80 -9.84
C HIS A 82 -12.76 7.28 -11.18
N THR A 83 -13.36 8.15 -12.00
CA THR A 83 -13.79 7.84 -13.36
C THR A 83 -14.67 6.58 -13.45
N SER A 84 -15.84 6.60 -12.80
CA SER A 84 -16.80 5.48 -12.80
C SER A 84 -18.06 5.83 -13.54
N SER A 85 -18.47 5.04 -14.54
CA SER A 85 -19.73 5.20 -15.27
C SER A 85 -20.97 4.80 -14.46
N ASN A 86 -20.81 4.03 -13.37
CA ASN A 86 -21.88 3.51 -12.52
C ASN A 86 -21.99 4.22 -11.16
N LYS A 87 -21.49 5.45 -11.06
CA LYS A 87 -21.54 6.30 -9.85
C LYS A 87 -20.87 5.64 -8.64
N LEU A 88 -19.90 4.73 -8.85
CA LEU A 88 -19.19 4.07 -7.72
C LEU A 88 -18.33 5.04 -6.91
N THR A 89 -18.07 6.24 -7.44
CA THR A 89 -17.32 7.29 -6.77
C THR A 89 -18.14 8.10 -5.75
N THR A 90 -19.44 7.82 -5.60
CA THR A 90 -20.23 8.45 -4.54
C THR A 90 -19.75 8.00 -3.17
N PRO A 91 -19.80 8.84 -2.11
CA PRO A 91 -19.35 8.47 -0.76
C PRO A 91 -19.97 7.17 -0.24
N ALA A 92 -21.28 6.97 -0.48
CA ALA A 92 -21.98 5.75 -0.06
C ALA A 92 -21.47 4.49 -0.77
N ASN A 93 -21.22 4.56 -2.09
CA ASN A 93 -20.73 3.43 -2.86
C ASN A 93 -19.26 3.12 -2.54
N LYS A 94 -18.43 4.15 -2.36
CA LYS A 94 -17.04 3.98 -1.88
C LYS A 94 -17.01 3.28 -0.51
N ALA A 95 -17.86 3.71 0.43
CA ALA A 95 -17.98 3.06 1.74
C ALA A 95 -18.43 1.61 1.62
N ALA A 96 -19.41 1.29 0.76
CA ALA A 96 -19.90 -0.07 0.56
C ALA A 96 -18.83 -1.00 -0.06
N VAL A 97 -17.98 -0.50 -0.94
CA VAL A 97 -16.84 -1.26 -1.51
C VAL A 97 -15.75 -1.44 -0.45
N ARG A 98 -15.40 -0.38 0.29
CA ARG A 98 -14.47 -0.46 1.44
C ARG A 98 -14.88 -1.56 2.42
N ASP A 99 -16.15 -1.58 2.83
CA ASP A 99 -16.65 -2.52 3.83
C ASP A 99 -16.61 -3.97 3.29
N ALA A 100 -16.95 -4.17 2.02
CA ALA A 100 -16.84 -5.48 1.38
C ALA A 100 -15.38 -5.97 1.31
N LEU A 101 -14.44 -5.07 1.01
CA LEU A 101 -13.00 -5.39 0.98
C LEU A 101 -12.47 -5.70 2.38
N LEU A 102 -12.83 -4.90 3.40
CA LEU A 102 -12.44 -5.17 4.80
C LEU A 102 -12.95 -6.52 5.31
N GLN A 103 -14.10 -6.97 4.83
CA GLN A 103 -14.66 -8.28 5.15
C GLN A 103 -13.91 -9.41 4.41
N ALA A 104 -13.51 -9.19 3.16
CA ALA A 104 -12.85 -10.20 2.34
C ALA A 104 -11.36 -10.36 2.67
N VAL A 105 -10.66 -9.26 2.95
CA VAL A 105 -9.24 -9.25 3.29
C VAL A 105 -9.06 -9.81 4.70
N PRO A 106 -8.10 -10.74 4.93
CA PRO A 106 -7.84 -11.28 6.26
C PRO A 106 -7.66 -10.20 7.31
N ALA A 107 -8.21 -10.39 8.51
CA ALA A 107 -8.14 -9.37 9.58
C ALA A 107 -6.70 -8.97 9.95
N SER A 108 -5.74 -9.87 9.76
CA SER A 108 -4.32 -9.64 9.97
C SER A 108 -3.62 -8.93 8.82
N ARG A 109 -4.32 -8.57 7.75
CA ARG A 109 -3.75 -7.93 6.56
C ARG A 109 -4.37 -6.56 6.33
N GLN A 110 -3.60 -5.69 5.68
CA GLN A 110 -4.02 -4.33 5.39
C GLN A 110 -4.61 -4.20 3.99
N LEU A 111 -5.54 -3.27 3.87
CA LEU A 111 -6.10 -2.76 2.63
C LEU A 111 -5.44 -1.41 2.33
N GLN A 112 -5.30 -1.04 1.06
CA GLN A 112 -4.91 0.31 0.65
C GLN A 112 -5.93 0.88 -0.33
N VAL A 113 -6.18 2.17 -0.21
CA VAL A 113 -7.03 2.95 -1.12
C VAL A 113 -6.28 4.17 -1.65
N ARG A 114 -6.74 4.69 -2.77
CA ARG A 114 -6.04 5.73 -3.55
C ARG A 114 -5.97 7.08 -2.83
N TYR A 115 -7.08 7.53 -2.23
CA TYR A 115 -7.21 8.92 -1.78
C TYR A 115 -7.18 9.07 -0.26
N PRO A 116 -6.26 9.87 0.29
CA PRO A 116 -6.27 10.23 1.71
C PRO A 116 -7.52 11.03 2.09
N GLY A 117 -8.15 11.74 1.15
CA GLY A 117 -9.43 12.42 1.38
C GLY A 117 -10.57 11.45 1.70
N ASP A 118 -10.62 10.28 1.08
CA ASP A 118 -11.59 9.24 1.44
C ASP A 118 -11.29 8.67 2.83
N LEU A 119 -10.01 8.44 3.15
CA LEU A 119 -9.60 7.97 4.47
C LEU A 119 -9.97 8.96 5.58
N ALA A 120 -9.66 10.24 5.39
CA ALA A 120 -9.99 11.30 6.35
C ALA A 120 -11.50 11.50 6.52
N ALA A 121 -12.29 11.30 5.44
CA ALA A 121 -13.76 11.37 5.51
C ALA A 121 -14.34 10.17 6.30
N TRP A 122 -13.76 8.99 6.20
CA TRP A 122 -14.22 7.81 6.95
C TRP A 122 -13.68 7.77 8.38
N TYR A 123 -12.46 8.22 8.58
CA TYR A 123 -11.71 8.15 9.84
C TYR A 123 -10.97 9.47 10.06
N PRO A 124 -11.64 10.51 10.58
CA PRO A 124 -11.07 11.86 10.71
C PRO A 124 -9.80 11.92 11.59
N THR A 125 -9.67 11.00 12.52
CA THR A 125 -8.46 10.85 13.34
C THR A 125 -7.58 9.74 12.76
N PRO A 126 -6.29 10.01 12.45
CA PRO A 126 -5.35 8.98 12.02
C PRO A 126 -5.28 7.84 13.04
N PRO A 127 -5.17 6.58 12.59
CA PRO A 127 -5.14 5.43 13.49
C PRO A 127 -3.85 5.37 14.31
N THR A 128 -3.93 4.79 15.50
CA THR A 128 -2.79 4.57 16.38
C THR A 128 -2.25 3.15 16.28
N LEU A 129 -0.99 2.98 16.69
CA LEU A 129 -0.36 1.66 16.74
C LEU A 129 -1.10 0.72 17.72
N GLU A 130 -1.62 1.25 18.82
CA GLU A 130 -2.43 0.49 19.77
C GLU A 130 -3.68 -0.11 19.11
N GLN A 131 -4.39 0.69 18.29
CA GLN A 131 -5.56 0.22 17.54
C GLN A 131 -5.22 -0.88 16.53
N LEU A 132 -4.01 -0.83 15.97
CA LEU A 132 -3.54 -1.85 15.03
C LEU A 132 -3.15 -3.15 15.74
N LEU A 133 -2.50 -3.05 16.89
CA LEU A 133 -2.00 -4.20 17.67
C LEU A 133 -3.08 -4.82 18.56
N ALA A 134 -4.26 -4.24 18.62
CA ALA A 134 -5.38 -4.83 19.33
C ALA A 134 -5.71 -6.23 18.77
N PRO A 135 -6.26 -7.14 19.60
CA PRO A 135 -6.69 -8.48 19.14
C PRO A 135 -7.67 -8.43 17.96
N SER A 136 -8.45 -7.35 17.87
CA SER A 136 -9.29 -7.02 16.72
C SER A 136 -8.94 -5.61 16.24
N PRO A 137 -8.04 -5.46 15.28
CA PRO A 137 -7.66 -4.14 14.75
C PRO A 137 -8.88 -3.38 14.24
N THR A 138 -8.93 -2.07 14.51
CA THR A 138 -10.01 -1.23 13.98
C THR A 138 -9.95 -1.13 12.47
N ALA A 139 -11.08 -0.85 11.82
CA ALA A 139 -11.12 -0.64 10.37
C ALA A 139 -10.14 0.47 9.93
N ALA A 140 -10.06 1.57 10.69
CA ALA A 140 -9.12 2.66 10.45
C ALA A 140 -7.65 2.19 10.44
N ALA A 141 -7.26 1.33 11.38
CA ALA A 141 -5.91 0.81 11.49
C ALA A 141 -5.55 -0.25 10.43
N ARG A 142 -6.55 -0.74 9.68
CA ARG A 142 -6.39 -1.74 8.62
C ARG A 142 -6.36 -1.14 7.22
N ILE A 143 -6.60 0.18 7.06
CA ILE A 143 -6.62 0.81 5.75
C ILE A 143 -5.52 1.85 5.65
N GLY A 144 -4.60 1.64 4.74
CA GLY A 144 -3.56 2.58 4.35
C GLY A 144 -3.85 3.24 3.00
N GLN A 145 -2.85 3.92 2.47
CA GLN A 145 -2.89 4.62 1.20
C GLN A 145 -1.95 3.97 0.19
N HIS A 146 -2.38 3.89 -1.08
CA HIS A 146 -1.46 3.80 -2.21
C HIS A 146 -1.53 5.10 -3.02
N ASN A 147 -0.38 5.60 -3.47
CA ASN A 147 -0.26 6.82 -4.24
C ASN A 147 0.24 6.46 -5.64
N ASP A 148 -0.62 6.61 -6.66
CA ASP A 148 -0.32 6.16 -8.02
C ASP A 148 0.44 7.19 -8.85
N CYS A 149 0.77 8.35 -8.28
CA CYS A 149 1.57 9.40 -8.90
C CYS A 149 2.50 10.10 -7.88
N PHE A 150 3.12 9.33 -7.00
CA PHE A 150 3.98 9.86 -5.94
C PHE A 150 5.07 10.77 -6.52
N LEU A 151 5.18 11.98 -5.98
CA LEU A 151 6.13 13.04 -6.34
C LEU A 151 5.92 13.70 -7.73
N ALA A 152 4.96 13.29 -8.54
CA ALA A 152 4.84 13.72 -9.93
C ALA A 152 4.34 15.16 -10.13
N SER A 153 3.67 15.75 -9.13
CA SER A 153 3.23 17.15 -9.11
C SER A 153 3.07 17.64 -7.68
N PRO A 154 2.78 18.93 -7.44
CA PRO A 154 2.56 19.45 -6.08
C PRO A 154 1.45 18.73 -5.31
N ASP A 155 0.43 18.18 -5.98
CA ASP A 155 -0.68 17.43 -5.39
C ASP A 155 -0.66 15.93 -5.72
N ASP A 156 0.45 15.44 -6.28
CA ASP A 156 0.62 14.06 -6.77
C ASP A 156 -0.51 13.66 -7.74
N VAL A 157 -0.68 14.52 -8.75
CA VAL A 157 -1.69 14.36 -9.82
C VAL A 157 -3.09 14.04 -9.26
N GLY A 158 -3.52 14.91 -8.34
CA GLY A 158 -4.86 14.84 -7.72
C GLY A 158 -4.98 13.91 -6.50
N THR A 159 -3.92 13.23 -6.08
CA THR A 159 -3.95 12.42 -4.84
C THR A 159 -4.32 13.28 -3.63
N TYR A 160 -3.76 14.48 -3.54
CA TYR A 160 -4.02 15.45 -2.46
C TYR A 160 -4.86 16.63 -2.92
N TRP A 161 -5.66 16.43 -3.98
CA TRP A 161 -6.54 17.48 -4.47
C TRP A 161 -7.53 17.92 -3.39
N ALA A 162 -7.67 19.21 -3.22
CA ALA A 162 -8.64 19.85 -2.34
C ALA A 162 -8.98 21.24 -2.86
N SER A 163 -10.06 21.83 -2.33
CA SER A 163 -10.54 23.14 -2.79
C SER A 163 -9.61 24.29 -2.42
N THR A 164 -8.75 24.11 -1.43
CA THR A 164 -7.75 25.10 -0.99
C THR A 164 -6.40 24.46 -0.73
N PRO A 165 -5.28 25.24 -0.84
CA PRO A 165 -3.96 24.76 -0.48
C PRO A 165 -3.85 24.26 0.97
N GLN A 166 -4.56 24.90 1.89
CA GLN A 166 -4.59 24.52 3.31
C GLN A 166 -5.24 23.14 3.51
N GLN A 167 -6.32 22.85 2.80
CA GLN A 167 -6.96 21.54 2.83
C GLN A 167 -6.07 20.47 2.20
N SER A 168 -5.38 20.76 1.11
CA SER A 168 -4.40 19.86 0.51
C SER A 168 -3.26 19.55 1.48
N ALA A 169 -2.71 20.56 2.16
CA ALA A 169 -1.68 20.39 3.19
C ALA A 169 -2.20 19.55 4.38
N ALA A 170 -3.45 19.75 4.81
CA ALA A 170 -4.07 18.95 5.86
C ALA A 170 -4.20 17.47 5.46
N LEU A 171 -4.57 17.16 4.21
CA LEU A 171 -4.60 15.80 3.68
C LEU A 171 -3.21 15.15 3.66
N ARG A 172 -2.17 15.90 3.30
CA ARG A 172 -0.79 15.41 3.38
C ARG A 172 -0.38 15.08 4.82
N THR A 173 -0.68 15.98 5.76
CA THR A 173 -0.41 15.76 7.19
C THR A 173 -1.15 14.52 7.70
N TYR A 174 -2.44 14.39 7.35
CA TYR A 174 -3.23 13.20 7.69
C TYR A 174 -2.57 11.92 7.15
N ALA A 175 -2.18 11.89 5.87
CA ALA A 175 -1.57 10.73 5.24
C ALA A 175 -0.23 10.35 5.89
N GLN A 176 0.61 11.33 6.24
CA GLN A 176 1.86 11.12 6.96
C GLN A 176 1.63 10.52 8.35
N GLN A 177 0.65 11.02 9.09
CA GLN A 177 0.31 10.50 10.41
C GLN A 177 -0.30 9.09 10.33
N ALA A 178 -1.20 8.85 9.39
CA ALA A 178 -1.84 7.55 9.21
C ALA A 178 -0.82 6.47 8.79
N SER A 179 0.12 6.81 7.89
CA SER A 179 1.13 5.88 7.39
C SER A 179 2.15 5.42 8.44
N ALA A 180 2.29 6.13 9.56
CA ALA A 180 3.07 5.65 10.69
C ALA A 180 2.50 4.35 11.29
N THR A 181 1.19 4.14 11.15
CA THR A 181 0.47 2.95 11.63
C THR A 181 0.12 2.00 10.49
N THR A 182 -0.43 2.50 9.39
CA THR A 182 -0.85 1.71 8.22
C THR A 182 0.27 1.63 7.18
N GLY A 183 0.15 0.71 6.23
CA GLY A 183 1.07 0.68 5.09
C GLY A 183 0.80 1.83 4.11
N ALA A 184 1.86 2.46 3.61
CA ALA A 184 1.80 3.36 2.48
C ALA A 184 2.72 2.85 1.36
N GLY A 185 2.28 2.98 0.13
CA GLY A 185 3.03 2.57 -1.05
C GLY A 185 2.42 3.16 -2.31
N GLY A 186 2.77 2.61 -3.44
CA GLY A 186 2.23 3.06 -4.72
C GLY A 186 3.27 3.05 -5.82
N GLU A 187 3.18 4.04 -6.70
CA GLU A 187 4.06 4.19 -7.84
C GLU A 187 4.30 5.65 -8.20
N THR A 188 5.32 5.91 -8.99
CA THR A 188 5.51 7.19 -9.67
C THR A 188 4.79 7.16 -11.02
N CYS A 189 4.38 8.32 -11.53
CA CYS A 189 3.82 8.46 -12.87
C CYS A 189 4.54 9.55 -13.66
N ALA A 190 4.37 9.60 -14.98
CA ALA A 190 4.94 10.67 -15.78
C ALA A 190 4.45 12.04 -15.30
N PRO A 191 5.35 12.96 -14.91
CA PRO A 191 4.92 14.29 -14.50
C PRO A 191 4.15 14.98 -15.62
N PRO A 192 3.02 15.64 -15.31
CA PRO A 192 2.33 16.47 -16.29
C PRO A 192 3.26 17.56 -16.85
N VAL A 193 3.07 17.92 -18.11
CA VAL A 193 3.84 19.03 -18.72
C VAL A 193 3.66 20.28 -17.86
N ALA A 194 4.75 20.95 -17.52
CA ALA A 194 4.81 22.12 -16.64
C ALA A 194 4.51 21.83 -15.14
N ALA A 195 4.35 20.57 -14.70
CA ALA A 195 4.26 20.26 -13.30
C ALA A 195 5.62 20.43 -12.59
N GLN A 196 5.57 20.89 -11.36
CA GLN A 196 6.75 20.93 -10.49
C GLN A 196 6.92 19.55 -9.82
N ALA A 197 7.48 18.60 -10.55
CA ALA A 197 7.78 17.28 -10.03
C ALA A 197 8.95 17.34 -9.01
N ARG A 198 8.85 16.54 -7.96
CA ARG A 198 9.85 16.43 -6.90
C ARG A 198 10.71 15.20 -7.16
N MET A 199 11.65 15.30 -8.11
CA MET A 199 12.41 14.17 -8.64
C MET A 199 13.80 14.02 -8.03
N THR A 200 14.23 14.94 -7.14
CA THR A 200 15.58 14.91 -6.59
C THR A 200 15.77 13.83 -5.53
N CYS A 201 17.03 13.51 -5.23
CA CYS A 201 17.37 12.64 -4.11
C CYS A 201 16.88 13.21 -2.77
N GLU A 202 16.95 14.53 -2.58
CA GLU A 202 16.43 15.19 -1.39
C GLU A 202 14.91 14.97 -1.24
N ASP A 203 14.18 15.08 -2.34
CA ASP A 203 12.72 14.89 -2.33
C ASP A 203 12.33 13.48 -1.91
N ILE A 204 12.89 12.45 -2.55
CA ILE A 204 12.52 11.05 -2.22
C ILE A 204 12.97 10.67 -0.81
N LEU A 205 14.15 11.11 -0.36
CA LEU A 205 14.62 10.79 0.98
C LEU A 205 13.76 11.48 2.06
N ARG A 206 13.33 12.71 1.81
CA ARG A 206 12.44 13.47 2.70
C ARG A 206 11.03 12.89 2.71
N GLU A 207 10.40 12.77 1.53
CA GLU A 207 9.00 12.39 1.43
C GLU A 207 8.79 10.88 1.63
N GLY A 208 9.72 10.05 1.18
CA GLY A 208 9.70 8.62 1.46
C GLY A 208 9.70 8.32 2.96
N ALA A 209 10.49 9.08 3.72
CA ALA A 209 10.51 9.00 5.19
C ALA A 209 9.22 9.56 5.81
N ALA A 210 8.75 10.73 5.37
CA ALA A 210 7.57 11.39 5.92
C ALA A 210 6.28 10.59 5.73
N TYR A 211 6.16 9.87 4.61
CA TYR A 211 5.01 8.99 4.31
C TYR A 211 5.24 7.53 4.70
N HIS A 212 6.32 7.20 5.39
CA HIS A 212 6.64 5.84 5.81
C HIS A 212 6.50 4.82 4.67
N MET A 213 7.07 5.17 3.49
CA MET A 213 6.87 4.40 2.27
C MET A 213 7.37 2.96 2.42
N THR A 214 6.46 2.02 2.21
CA THR A 214 6.74 0.59 2.32
C THR A 214 7.30 0.02 1.03
N TYR A 215 6.76 0.44 -0.10
CA TYR A 215 7.16 0.00 -1.44
C TYR A 215 6.84 1.06 -2.49
N LEU A 216 7.52 0.98 -3.62
CA LEU A 216 7.19 1.71 -4.84
C LEU A 216 7.25 0.72 -6.02
N ASN A 217 6.21 0.73 -6.86
CA ASN A 217 6.21 -0.02 -8.11
C ASN A 217 7.27 0.58 -9.05
N ARG A 218 8.20 -0.25 -9.48
CA ARG A 218 9.31 0.16 -10.34
C ARG A 218 8.95 0.18 -11.82
N ASP A 219 7.98 -0.66 -12.22
CA ASP A 219 7.79 -1.03 -13.62
C ASP A 219 6.79 -0.13 -14.36
N TYR A 220 6.13 0.84 -13.68
CA TYR A 220 5.15 1.72 -14.33
C TYR A 220 5.83 2.93 -14.98
N TYR A 221 6.55 3.76 -14.21
CA TYR A 221 7.27 4.91 -14.73
C TYR A 221 8.67 4.99 -14.15
N GLU A 222 9.66 4.78 -15.01
CA GLU A 222 11.05 4.63 -14.59
C GLU A 222 11.81 5.96 -14.41
N GLY A 223 11.24 7.08 -14.86
CA GLY A 223 11.94 8.37 -14.91
C GLY A 223 12.46 8.84 -13.54
N PHE A 224 11.69 8.62 -12.46
CA PHE A 224 12.13 8.96 -11.11
C PHE A 224 13.29 8.07 -10.64
N PHE A 225 13.22 6.78 -10.89
CA PHE A 225 14.29 5.82 -10.54
C PHE A 225 15.58 6.14 -11.26
N ALA A 226 15.49 6.52 -12.55
CA ALA A 226 16.65 6.96 -13.36
C ALA A 226 17.27 8.23 -12.75
N GLN A 227 16.47 9.20 -12.31
CA GLN A 227 16.96 10.42 -11.64
C GLN A 227 17.64 10.11 -10.30
N TRP A 228 17.07 9.24 -9.48
CA TRP A 228 17.66 8.81 -8.20
C TRP A 228 18.94 8.01 -8.41
N GLN A 229 19.00 7.21 -9.48
CA GLN A 229 20.22 6.50 -9.88
C GLN A 229 21.31 7.49 -10.30
N ALA A 230 20.98 8.46 -11.17
CA ALA A 230 21.91 9.50 -11.60
C ALA A 230 22.37 10.41 -10.43
N GLY A 231 21.47 10.70 -9.50
CA GLY A 231 21.76 11.45 -8.28
C GLY A 231 22.52 10.66 -7.21
N GLY A 232 22.76 9.37 -7.42
CA GLY A 232 23.55 8.51 -6.52
C GLY A 232 22.82 8.00 -5.27
N CYS A 233 21.52 8.29 -5.09
CA CYS A 233 20.78 7.90 -3.89
C CYS A 233 19.95 6.62 -4.04
N MET A 234 19.88 5.99 -5.21
CA MET A 234 19.02 4.84 -5.44
C MET A 234 19.31 3.67 -4.47
N ALA A 235 20.56 3.44 -4.14
CA ALA A 235 20.95 2.40 -3.17
C ALA A 235 20.43 2.70 -1.76
N GLU A 236 20.41 3.98 -1.36
CA GLU A 236 19.83 4.40 -0.09
C GLU A 236 18.31 4.28 -0.10
N VAL A 237 17.63 4.75 -1.15
CA VAL A 237 16.19 4.59 -1.34
C VAL A 237 15.79 3.12 -1.21
N SER A 238 16.49 2.21 -1.90
CA SER A 238 16.23 0.77 -1.83
C SER A 238 16.41 0.18 -0.43
N ARG A 239 17.36 0.70 0.35
CA ARG A 239 17.55 0.27 1.74
C ARG A 239 16.50 0.83 2.69
N LYS A 240 15.97 2.01 2.39
CA LYS A 240 15.02 2.73 3.26
C LYS A 240 13.57 2.34 3.00
N LEU A 241 13.21 1.95 1.79
CA LEU A 241 11.86 1.46 1.49
C LEU A 241 11.50 0.26 2.35
N GLY A 242 10.31 0.31 2.95
CA GLY A 242 9.84 -0.70 3.87
C GLY A 242 10.56 -0.65 5.21
N TYR A 243 10.69 -1.80 5.84
CA TYR A 243 11.41 -1.96 7.11
C TYR A 243 12.75 -2.64 6.90
N ARG A 244 13.70 -2.31 7.77
CA ARG A 244 15.02 -2.96 7.83
C ARG A 244 15.46 -3.05 9.28
N LEU A 245 15.19 -4.20 9.87
CA LEU A 245 15.57 -4.45 11.26
C LEU A 245 17.06 -4.72 11.35
N GLN A 246 17.71 -4.02 12.27
CA GLN A 246 19.13 -4.19 12.60
C GLN A 246 19.25 -4.61 14.05
N LEU A 247 19.94 -5.72 14.28
CA LEU A 247 20.34 -6.14 15.61
C LEU A 247 21.45 -5.22 16.13
N GLN A 248 21.19 -4.53 17.24
CA GLN A 248 22.15 -3.63 17.87
C GLN A 248 22.99 -4.36 18.90
N THR A 249 22.33 -4.97 19.86
CA THR A 249 22.98 -5.71 20.93
C THR A 249 22.16 -6.93 21.34
N VAL A 250 22.88 -7.97 21.75
CA VAL A 250 22.34 -9.10 22.49
C VAL A 250 23.16 -9.25 23.77
N THR A 251 22.50 -9.21 24.90
CA THR A 251 23.13 -9.51 26.20
C THR A 251 22.41 -10.68 26.85
N HIS A 252 23.15 -11.58 27.47
CA HIS A 252 22.61 -12.73 28.19
C HIS A 252 23.47 -13.06 29.40
N GLY A 253 22.91 -13.78 30.33
CA GLY A 253 23.66 -14.35 31.45
C GLY A 253 24.78 -15.25 30.96
N ALA A 254 25.93 -15.20 31.60
CA ALA A 254 27.11 -16.05 31.24
C ALA A 254 26.88 -17.51 31.59
N VAL A 255 26.02 -17.80 32.56
CA VAL A 255 25.73 -19.13 33.06
C VAL A 255 24.23 -19.30 33.26
N ALA A 256 23.73 -20.47 32.86
CA ALA A 256 22.39 -20.93 33.19
C ALA A 256 22.48 -22.33 33.78
N THR A 257 21.68 -22.64 34.79
CA THR A 257 21.54 -23.96 35.37
C THR A 257 20.39 -24.71 34.76
N PRO A 258 20.45 -26.03 34.55
CA PRO A 258 19.34 -26.84 34.09
C PRO A 258 18.09 -26.61 34.97
N GLY A 259 16.94 -26.29 34.34
CA GLY A 259 15.70 -25.94 35.04
C GLY A 259 15.65 -24.54 35.60
N GLY A 260 16.69 -23.72 35.48
CA GLY A 260 16.77 -22.34 35.89
C GLY A 260 16.32 -21.39 34.78
N SER A 261 16.42 -20.07 35.05
CA SER A 261 16.12 -19.00 34.10
C SER A 261 17.39 -18.42 33.49
N LEU A 262 17.37 -18.14 32.19
CA LEU A 262 18.40 -17.37 31.50
C LEU A 262 17.83 -15.98 31.20
N ALA A 263 18.39 -14.94 31.82
CA ALA A 263 18.07 -13.58 31.45
C ALA A 263 18.75 -13.21 30.13
N TRP A 264 18.02 -12.61 29.20
CA TRP A 264 18.55 -12.10 27.95
C TRP A 264 17.86 -10.83 27.54
N GLN A 265 18.55 -9.99 26.80
CA GLN A 265 18.03 -8.74 26.27
C GLN A 265 18.49 -8.57 24.81
N VAL A 266 17.58 -8.16 23.96
CA VAL A 266 17.87 -7.85 22.56
C VAL A 266 17.47 -6.41 22.29
N ALA A 267 18.37 -5.62 21.71
CA ALA A 267 18.08 -4.30 21.21
C ALA A 267 18.05 -4.35 19.67
N LEU A 268 16.94 -3.92 19.11
CA LEU A 268 16.70 -3.82 17.67
C LEU A 268 16.42 -2.38 17.29
N SER A 269 16.90 -1.95 16.12
CA SER A 269 16.47 -0.71 15.48
C SER A 269 15.89 -0.99 14.11
N ASN A 270 14.96 -0.14 13.67
CA ASN A 270 14.46 -0.16 12.30
C ASN A 270 15.12 0.97 11.51
N GLN A 271 15.91 0.62 10.51
CA GLN A 271 16.62 1.55 9.64
C GLN A 271 15.81 1.93 8.40
N GLY A 272 14.67 1.25 8.15
CA GLY A 272 13.77 1.56 7.06
C GLY A 272 12.79 2.69 7.39
N TRP A 273 12.07 3.17 6.40
CA TRP A 273 11.06 4.23 6.55
C TRP A 273 9.76 3.73 7.17
N ALA A 274 9.40 2.48 6.94
CA ALA A 274 8.15 1.90 7.40
C ALA A 274 8.38 0.86 8.50
N ARG A 275 7.35 0.58 9.27
CA ARG A 275 7.31 -0.57 10.17
C ARG A 275 7.00 -1.85 9.39
N PRO A 276 7.24 -3.05 9.94
CA PRO A 276 6.69 -4.29 9.39
C PRO A 276 5.16 -4.19 9.30
N LEU A 277 4.61 -4.43 8.09
CA LEU A 277 3.14 -4.40 7.89
C LEU A 277 2.45 -5.52 8.66
N ASN A 278 3.02 -6.70 8.62
CA ASN A 278 2.50 -7.89 9.26
C ASN A 278 3.32 -8.22 10.50
N ALA A 279 2.67 -8.75 11.53
CA ALA A 279 3.35 -9.20 12.74
C ALA A 279 4.48 -10.19 12.40
N ARG A 280 5.61 -10.03 13.08
CA ARG A 280 6.77 -10.92 12.98
C ARG A 280 7.13 -11.38 14.38
N SER A 281 7.25 -12.68 14.55
CA SER A 281 7.69 -13.26 15.82
C SER A 281 9.21 -13.15 15.95
N LEU A 282 9.67 -12.84 17.16
CA LEU A 282 11.06 -13.03 17.54
C LEU A 282 11.17 -14.38 18.25
N ALA A 283 12.09 -15.22 17.78
CA ALA A 283 12.39 -16.51 18.42
C ALA A 283 13.85 -16.53 18.87
N LEU A 284 14.09 -17.05 20.06
CA LEU A 284 15.42 -17.38 20.58
C LEU A 284 15.61 -18.88 20.48
N TYR A 285 16.68 -19.30 19.84
CA TYR A 285 17.08 -20.71 19.75
C TYR A 285 18.34 -20.91 20.58
N LEU A 286 18.29 -21.81 21.55
CA LEU A 286 19.45 -22.31 22.25
C LEU A 286 19.95 -23.55 21.49
N VAL A 287 21.16 -23.47 20.95
CA VAL A 287 21.75 -24.54 20.17
C VAL A 287 22.93 -25.10 20.97
N SER A 288 22.95 -26.41 21.20
CA SER A 288 24.10 -27.10 21.80
C SER A 288 25.28 -27.10 20.83
N ALA A 289 26.46 -26.81 21.32
CA ALA A 289 27.69 -26.89 20.50
C ALA A 289 28.00 -28.33 20.01
N THR A 290 27.32 -29.32 20.57
CA THR A 290 27.53 -30.74 20.25
C THR A 290 26.40 -31.38 19.44
N ASN A 291 25.35 -30.63 19.11
CA ASN A 291 24.29 -31.12 18.21
C ASN A 291 24.70 -30.78 16.77
N GLU A 292 25.32 -31.72 16.12
CA GLU A 292 25.25 -31.85 14.66
C GLU A 292 23.89 -32.44 14.26
#